data_ba06371166add18b5b4b071fb50db623
#
_entry.id   ba06371166add18b5b4b071fb50db623
#
_cell.length_a   1.000
_cell.length_b   1.000
_cell.length_c   1.000
_cell.angle_alpha   90.00
_cell.angle_beta   90.00
_cell.angle_gamma   90.00
#
_symmetry.space_group_name_H-M   'P 1'
#
loop_
_entity.id
_entity.type
_entity.pdbx_description
1 polymer ?
#
loop_
_entity_poly.entity_id
_entity_poly.type
_entity_poly.pdbx_seq_one_letter_code
_entity_poly.pdbx_strand_id
1 'polypeptide(L)'
;MIGQTALGGMKVIFLVLAFFSSALVSVLMRCSDSKVKSSLGMLAVNYIVCTLLAAVESGADLIPPEEGLGQAIAMGILNGFFYLGGFLLLRYNISRSGVVLSSTFMKLGLLVTMLISVVFFREQPGLPQTVGFILALAAIVLINGVPGKGSGTFRPALLLLVLTGGMCDGMSKIFEELGDPALSEHFLFFTFLTAMVLCLALAPWKKQFPGKWEWLFGILIGIPNFYSCRFLLLSLATVPGVVAYPVYAVAGILLVTLAGVVLFRERLTRRQWAALTVILGALILLNI
;
A
#
# COMPACT_ATOMS: atom_id res chain seq x y z
N MET A 1 -18.00 -31.78 6.51
CA MET A 1 -16.62 -31.48 6.94
C MET A 1 -15.66 -31.15 5.78
N ILE A 2 -15.75 -31.82 4.62
CA ILE A 2 -14.83 -31.54 3.48
C ILE A 2 -15.05 -30.15 2.83
N GLY A 3 -16.27 -29.61 2.85
CA GLY A 3 -16.57 -28.29 2.28
C GLY A 3 -16.04 -27.09 3.08
N GLN A 4 -15.95 -27.19 4.39
CA GLN A 4 -15.46 -26.08 5.24
C GLN A 4 -13.93 -25.93 5.20
N THR A 5 -13.19 -27.03 5.04
CA THR A 5 -11.73 -26.99 4.89
C THR A 5 -11.30 -26.49 3.52
N ALA A 6 -12.04 -26.81 2.45
CA ALA A 6 -11.77 -26.28 1.11
C ALA A 6 -12.08 -24.77 1.00
N LEU A 7 -13.17 -24.29 1.62
CA LEU A 7 -13.49 -22.87 1.72
C LEU A 7 -12.43 -22.13 2.57
N GLY A 8 -11.95 -22.70 3.67
CA GLY A 8 -10.90 -22.13 4.50
C GLY A 8 -9.57 -21.98 3.76
N GLY A 9 -9.19 -22.98 2.95
CA GLY A 9 -7.97 -22.90 2.11
C GLY A 9 -8.05 -21.82 1.02
N MET A 10 -9.23 -21.66 0.39
CA MET A 10 -9.45 -20.65 -0.65
C MET A 10 -9.40 -19.23 -0.09
N LYS A 11 -9.80 -19.04 1.17
CA LYS A 11 -9.80 -17.74 1.88
C LYS A 11 -8.41 -17.19 2.15
N VAL A 12 -7.48 -18.06 2.53
CA VAL A 12 -6.09 -17.70 2.81
C VAL A 12 -5.30 -17.44 1.51
N ILE A 13 -5.69 -18.05 0.39
CA ILE A 13 -4.98 -17.90 -0.88
C ILE A 13 -5.03 -16.46 -1.41
N PHE A 14 -6.16 -15.77 -1.27
CA PHE A 14 -6.26 -14.35 -1.68
C PHE A 14 -5.33 -13.45 -0.86
N LEU A 15 -5.21 -13.69 0.43
CA LEU A 15 -4.28 -12.95 1.27
C LEU A 15 -2.82 -13.20 0.87
N VAL A 16 -2.48 -14.45 0.56
CA VAL A 16 -1.16 -14.84 0.03
C VAL A 16 -0.90 -14.11 -1.29
N LEU A 17 -1.83 -14.16 -2.23
CA LEU A 17 -1.71 -13.48 -3.52
C LEU A 17 -1.60 -11.95 -3.35
N ALA A 18 -2.32 -11.36 -2.39
CA ALA A 18 -2.27 -9.94 -2.09
C ALA A 18 -0.87 -9.50 -1.66
N PHE A 19 -0.26 -10.15 -0.65
CA PHE A 19 1.05 -9.72 -0.19
C PHE A 19 2.18 -10.05 -1.18
N PHE A 20 2.09 -11.14 -1.95
CA PHE A 20 3.02 -11.41 -3.05
C PHE A 20 2.94 -10.34 -4.13
N SER A 21 1.72 -9.96 -4.56
CA SER A 21 1.52 -8.90 -5.54
C SER A 21 2.06 -7.56 -5.04
N SER A 22 1.79 -7.21 -3.78
CA SER A 22 2.32 -5.98 -3.16
C SER A 22 3.85 -5.96 -3.08
N ALA A 23 4.47 -7.09 -2.72
CA ALA A 23 5.93 -7.21 -2.71
C ALA A 23 6.50 -7.07 -4.12
N LEU A 24 5.85 -7.69 -5.12
CA LEU A 24 6.25 -7.61 -6.53
C LEU A 24 6.22 -6.16 -7.05
N VAL A 25 5.21 -5.37 -6.69
CA VAL A 25 5.16 -3.93 -7.00
C VAL A 25 6.43 -3.23 -6.51
N SER A 26 6.82 -3.44 -5.25
CA SER A 26 8.01 -2.81 -4.66
C SER A 26 9.31 -3.25 -5.37
N VAL A 27 9.43 -4.52 -5.69
CA VAL A 27 10.58 -5.10 -6.42
C VAL A 27 10.66 -4.51 -7.82
N LEU A 28 9.56 -4.48 -8.57
CA LEU A 28 9.50 -3.91 -9.92
C LEU A 28 9.79 -2.40 -9.92
N MET A 29 9.29 -1.67 -8.94
CA MET A 29 9.64 -0.26 -8.71
C MET A 29 11.15 -0.10 -8.55
N ARG A 30 11.81 -0.95 -7.78
CA ARG A 30 13.27 -0.93 -7.63
C ARG A 30 13.98 -1.27 -8.93
N CYS A 31 13.52 -2.28 -9.67
CA CYS A 31 14.06 -2.63 -10.99
C CYS A 31 13.94 -1.47 -12.00
N SER A 32 12.87 -0.69 -11.89
CA SER A 32 12.62 0.45 -12.79
C SER A 32 13.53 1.64 -12.53
N ASP A 33 14.13 1.75 -11.35
CA ASP A 33 14.84 2.95 -10.87
C ASP A 33 16.00 3.38 -11.79
N SER A 34 16.73 2.41 -12.37
CA SER A 34 17.86 2.67 -13.27
C SER A 34 17.45 2.94 -14.72
N LYS A 35 16.23 2.60 -15.15
CA LYS A 35 15.80 2.62 -16.56
C LYS A 35 14.75 3.68 -16.84
N VAL A 36 13.87 3.93 -15.91
CA VAL A 36 12.74 4.86 -16.02
C VAL A 36 13.18 6.28 -15.69
N LYS A 37 13.03 7.19 -16.63
CA LYS A 37 13.37 8.62 -16.47
C LYS A 37 12.18 9.45 -16.00
N SER A 38 10.98 9.09 -16.41
CA SER A 38 9.73 9.78 -16.11
C SER A 38 8.91 9.00 -15.08
N SER A 39 8.93 9.42 -13.82
CA SER A 39 8.12 8.79 -12.77
C SER A 39 6.63 8.93 -13.03
N LEU A 40 6.18 10.14 -13.41
CA LEU A 40 4.76 10.39 -13.74
C LEU A 40 4.32 9.63 -14.97
N GLY A 41 5.17 9.54 -16.02
CA GLY A 41 4.86 8.76 -17.22
C GLY A 41 4.67 7.27 -16.90
N MET A 42 5.56 6.68 -16.09
CA MET A 42 5.43 5.29 -15.67
C MET A 42 4.16 5.08 -14.81
N LEU A 43 3.89 5.98 -13.85
CA LEU A 43 2.70 5.87 -13.01
C LEU A 43 1.41 6.11 -13.79
N ALA A 44 1.42 6.97 -14.81
CA ALA A 44 0.27 7.13 -15.71
C ALA A 44 -0.08 5.81 -16.39
N VAL A 45 0.91 5.11 -16.94
CA VAL A 45 0.69 3.78 -17.55
C VAL A 45 0.24 2.76 -16.51
N ASN A 46 0.85 2.73 -15.32
CA ASN A 46 0.42 1.89 -14.22
C ASN A 46 -1.07 2.09 -13.89
N TYR A 47 -1.50 3.33 -13.74
CA TYR A 47 -2.91 3.62 -13.41
C TYR A 47 -3.86 3.42 -14.58
N ILE A 48 -3.42 3.58 -15.83
CA ILE A 48 -4.21 3.16 -17.01
C ILE A 48 -4.51 1.66 -16.91
N VAL A 49 -3.51 0.83 -16.65
CA VAL A 49 -3.69 -0.62 -16.48
C VAL A 49 -4.60 -0.95 -15.31
N CYS A 50 -4.39 -0.33 -14.14
CA CYS A 50 -5.25 -0.54 -12.97
C CYS A 50 -6.70 -0.16 -13.26
N THR A 51 -6.94 0.99 -13.92
CA THR A 51 -8.29 1.47 -14.25
C THR A 51 -8.98 0.54 -15.24
N LEU A 52 -8.27 0.07 -16.27
CA LEU A 52 -8.81 -0.89 -17.24
C LEU A 52 -9.17 -2.23 -16.57
N LEU A 53 -8.30 -2.75 -15.71
CA LEU A 53 -8.58 -3.98 -14.97
C LEU A 53 -9.76 -3.79 -14.02
N ALA A 54 -9.83 -2.66 -13.30
CA ALA A 54 -10.94 -2.35 -12.41
C ALA A 54 -12.27 -2.21 -13.19
N ALA A 55 -12.25 -1.59 -14.37
CA ALA A 55 -13.43 -1.47 -15.23
C ALA A 55 -13.95 -2.84 -15.71
N VAL A 56 -13.02 -3.76 -16.06
CA VAL A 56 -13.40 -5.11 -16.47
C VAL A 56 -14.03 -5.88 -15.31
N GLU A 57 -13.50 -5.73 -14.10
CA GLU A 57 -13.96 -6.45 -12.91
C GLU A 57 -15.25 -5.84 -12.31
N SER A 58 -15.49 -4.53 -12.49
CA SER A 58 -16.76 -3.88 -12.11
C SER A 58 -17.95 -4.34 -12.97
N GLY A 59 -17.69 -5.02 -14.10
CA GLY A 59 -18.74 -5.47 -15.02
C GLY A 59 -19.18 -4.41 -16.03
N ALA A 60 -20.36 -4.64 -16.66
CA ALA A 60 -20.84 -3.79 -17.73
C ALA A 60 -21.30 -2.40 -17.25
N ASP A 61 -21.74 -2.29 -16.00
CA ASP A 61 -22.30 -1.06 -15.44
C ASP A 61 -21.27 -0.38 -14.52
N LEU A 62 -20.49 0.53 -15.08
CA LEU A 62 -19.55 1.37 -14.32
C LEU A 62 -20.24 2.40 -13.41
N ILE A 63 -21.50 2.68 -13.64
CA ILE A 63 -22.33 3.63 -12.88
C ILE A 63 -23.69 2.97 -12.63
N PRO A 64 -23.74 1.93 -11.77
CA PRO A 64 -25.01 1.27 -11.45
C PRO A 64 -25.93 2.25 -10.68
N PRO A 65 -27.24 2.17 -10.87
CA PRO A 65 -28.22 3.01 -10.14
C PRO A 65 -28.42 2.49 -8.70
N GLU A 66 -27.36 2.30 -7.96
CA GLU A 66 -27.39 1.77 -6.58
C GLU A 66 -27.25 2.87 -5.56
N GLU A 67 -27.99 2.75 -4.44
CA GLU A 67 -27.81 3.61 -3.28
C GLU A 67 -26.39 3.39 -2.72
N GLY A 68 -25.66 4.50 -2.45
CA GLY A 68 -24.26 4.42 -1.96
C GLY A 68 -23.20 4.61 -3.05
N LEU A 69 -23.54 4.54 -4.35
CA LEU A 69 -22.57 4.79 -5.43
C LEU A 69 -21.89 6.16 -5.29
N GLY A 70 -22.65 7.22 -4.98
CA GLY A 70 -22.08 8.56 -4.75
C GLY A 70 -21.03 8.59 -3.64
N GLN A 71 -21.21 7.79 -2.59
CA GLN A 71 -20.25 7.64 -1.49
C GLN A 71 -19.00 6.88 -1.96
N ALA A 72 -19.16 5.77 -2.69
CA ALA A 72 -18.05 5.02 -3.27
C ALA A 72 -17.22 5.87 -4.22
N ILE A 73 -17.86 6.70 -5.07
CA ILE A 73 -17.18 7.66 -5.94
C ILE A 73 -16.38 8.69 -5.13
N ALA A 74 -17.00 9.33 -4.15
CA ALA A 74 -16.34 10.36 -3.34
C ALA A 74 -15.13 9.80 -2.58
N MET A 75 -15.29 8.64 -1.96
CA MET A 75 -14.21 7.94 -1.27
C MET A 75 -13.10 7.49 -2.23
N GLY A 76 -13.48 6.97 -3.40
CA GLY A 76 -12.53 6.56 -4.45
C GLY A 76 -11.73 7.75 -4.98
N ILE A 77 -12.38 8.88 -5.24
CA ILE A 77 -11.69 10.11 -5.67
C ILE A 77 -10.67 10.55 -4.60
N LEU A 78 -11.08 10.64 -3.35
CA LEU A 78 -10.18 11.03 -2.25
C LEU A 78 -9.01 10.06 -2.11
N ASN A 79 -9.29 8.77 -2.19
CA ASN A 79 -8.25 7.73 -2.13
C ASN A 79 -7.27 7.82 -3.30
N GLY A 80 -7.72 8.17 -4.49
CA GLY A 80 -6.88 8.34 -5.68
C GLY A 80 -5.78 9.40 -5.51
N PHE A 81 -6.04 10.48 -4.77
CA PHE A 81 -5.00 11.46 -4.42
C PHE A 81 -3.93 10.84 -3.52
N PHE A 82 -4.32 10.07 -2.51
CA PHE A 82 -3.37 9.39 -1.63
C PHE A 82 -2.58 8.32 -2.36
N TYR A 83 -3.21 7.58 -3.26
CA TYR A 83 -2.55 6.58 -4.11
C TYR A 83 -1.44 7.19 -4.95
N LEU A 84 -1.72 8.26 -5.68
CA LEU A 84 -0.69 8.95 -6.48
C LEU A 84 0.42 9.49 -5.58
N GLY A 85 0.07 10.18 -4.50
CA GLY A 85 1.04 10.72 -3.55
C GLY A 85 1.92 9.63 -2.94
N GLY A 86 1.32 8.54 -2.50
CA GLY A 86 2.01 7.39 -1.93
C GLY A 86 2.99 6.74 -2.89
N PHE A 87 2.59 6.51 -4.15
CA PHE A 87 3.46 5.91 -5.16
C PHE A 87 4.60 6.82 -5.60
N LEU A 88 4.36 8.14 -5.72
CA LEU A 88 5.42 9.11 -5.99
C LEU A 88 6.45 9.14 -4.86
N LEU A 89 5.99 9.14 -3.61
CA LEU A 89 6.84 9.08 -2.44
C LEU A 89 7.56 7.73 -2.30
N LEU A 90 6.89 6.61 -2.59
CA LEU A 90 7.50 5.29 -2.59
C LEU A 90 8.66 5.24 -3.59
N ARG A 91 8.44 5.67 -4.83
CA ARG A 91 9.48 5.72 -5.85
C ARG A 91 10.64 6.64 -5.44
N TYR A 92 10.34 7.83 -4.94
CA TYR A 92 11.35 8.77 -4.46
C TYR A 92 12.20 8.18 -3.33
N ASN A 93 11.56 7.47 -2.38
CA ASN A 93 12.28 6.87 -1.27
C ASN A 93 13.06 5.61 -1.67
N ILE A 94 12.55 4.80 -2.61
CA ILE A 94 13.26 3.61 -3.12
C ILE A 94 14.62 4.00 -3.71
N SER A 95 14.67 5.05 -4.53
CA SER A 95 15.92 5.50 -5.15
C SER A 95 16.94 6.06 -4.14
N ARG A 96 16.48 6.55 -2.98
CA ARG A 96 17.34 7.20 -1.97
C ARG A 96 17.63 6.35 -0.74
N SER A 97 16.71 5.48 -0.38
CA SER A 97 16.76 4.73 0.88
C SER A 97 16.75 3.21 0.70
N GLY A 98 16.61 2.75 -0.55
CA GLY A 98 16.47 1.36 -0.88
C GLY A 98 15.02 0.86 -0.75
N VAL A 99 14.77 -0.34 -1.33
CA VAL A 99 13.42 -0.91 -1.38
C VAL A 99 12.96 -1.41 -0.01
N VAL A 100 13.87 -1.96 0.79
CA VAL A 100 13.53 -2.52 2.11
C VAL A 100 12.96 -1.46 3.03
N LEU A 101 13.70 -0.36 3.26
CA LEU A 101 13.23 0.71 4.15
C LEU A 101 11.96 1.38 3.61
N SER A 102 11.92 1.70 2.33
CA SER A 102 10.79 2.40 1.74
C SER A 102 9.50 1.60 1.85
N SER A 103 9.54 0.30 1.53
CA SER A 103 8.37 -0.57 1.64
C SER A 103 7.97 -0.83 3.10
N THR A 104 8.94 -0.94 4.01
CA THR A 104 8.66 -1.07 5.44
C THR A 104 7.93 0.16 5.97
N PHE A 105 8.39 1.38 5.63
CA PHE A 105 7.73 2.61 6.04
C PHE A 105 6.33 2.77 5.43
N MET A 106 6.14 2.35 4.19
CA MET A 106 4.81 2.33 3.58
C MET A 106 3.85 1.41 4.36
N LYS A 107 4.30 0.22 4.77
CA LYS A 107 3.50 -0.72 5.58
C LYS A 107 3.26 -0.26 7.02
N LEU A 108 4.13 0.60 7.57
CA LEU A 108 3.87 1.28 8.84
C LEU A 108 2.71 2.28 8.77
N GLY A 109 2.18 2.55 7.58
CA GLY A 109 0.92 3.26 7.39
C GLY A 109 -0.23 2.68 8.21
N LEU A 110 -0.20 1.39 8.55
CA LEU A 110 -1.15 0.76 9.45
C LEU A 110 -1.33 1.52 10.80
N LEU A 111 -0.32 2.25 11.26
CA LEU A 111 -0.45 3.12 12.44
C LEU A 111 -1.46 4.25 12.23
N VAL A 112 -1.51 4.81 11.02
CA VAL A 112 -2.47 5.86 10.67
C VAL A 112 -3.86 5.27 10.57
N THR A 113 -4.01 4.10 9.95
CA THR A 113 -5.29 3.36 9.90
C THR A 113 -5.81 3.06 11.31
N MET A 114 -4.94 2.62 12.22
CA MET A 114 -5.30 2.41 13.63
C MET A 114 -5.76 3.70 14.30
N LEU A 115 -5.08 4.84 14.06
CA LEU A 115 -5.52 6.13 14.59
C LEU A 115 -6.89 6.53 14.06
N ILE A 116 -7.17 6.26 12.76
CA ILE A 116 -8.49 6.47 12.17
C ILE A 116 -9.54 5.61 12.89
N SER A 117 -9.28 4.32 13.11
CA SER A 117 -10.18 3.42 13.84
C SER A 117 -10.48 3.93 15.24
N VAL A 118 -9.48 4.36 16.00
CA VAL A 118 -9.67 4.88 17.37
C VAL A 118 -10.45 6.20 17.38
N VAL A 119 -10.10 7.13 16.48
CA VAL A 119 -10.67 8.50 16.51
C VAL A 119 -12.07 8.54 15.90
N PHE A 120 -12.27 7.90 14.75
CA PHE A 120 -13.54 7.98 14.01
C PHE A 120 -14.51 6.88 14.42
N PHE A 121 -14.03 5.64 14.57
CA PHE A 121 -14.89 4.51 14.92
C PHE A 121 -14.91 4.22 16.43
N ARG A 122 -14.14 5.00 17.24
CA ARG A 122 -14.08 4.85 18.70
C ARG A 122 -13.70 3.44 19.16
N GLU A 123 -12.96 2.73 18.32
CA GLU A 123 -12.43 1.43 18.70
C GLU A 123 -11.44 1.61 19.86
N GLN A 124 -11.52 0.74 20.85
CA GLN A 124 -10.61 0.78 22.01
C GLN A 124 -9.48 -0.24 21.77
N PRO A 125 -8.25 0.20 21.53
CA PRO A 125 -7.13 -0.72 21.36
C PRO A 125 -6.83 -1.44 22.68
N GLY A 126 -6.65 -2.75 22.59
CA GLY A 126 -6.20 -3.56 23.72
C GLY A 126 -4.75 -3.22 24.14
N LEU A 127 -4.32 -3.80 25.26
CA LEU A 127 -2.93 -3.64 25.73
C LEU A 127 -1.88 -4.07 24.70
N PRO A 128 -2.00 -5.23 24.02
CA PRO A 128 -1.04 -5.62 22.98
C PRO A 128 -0.94 -4.59 21.85
N GLN A 129 -2.08 -4.09 21.39
CA GLN A 129 -2.16 -3.10 20.31
C GLN A 129 -1.49 -1.78 20.70
N THR A 130 -1.74 -1.32 21.94
CA THR A 130 -1.09 -0.10 22.46
C THR A 130 0.43 -0.26 22.55
N VAL A 131 0.91 -1.42 23.03
CA VAL A 131 2.35 -1.74 23.09
C VAL A 131 2.94 -1.81 21.67
N GLY A 132 2.25 -2.47 20.73
CA GLY A 132 2.66 -2.53 19.32
C GLY A 132 2.78 -1.14 18.70
N PHE A 133 1.83 -0.24 18.94
CA PHE A 133 1.87 1.14 18.46
C PHE A 133 3.10 1.90 19.00
N ILE A 134 3.37 1.81 20.31
CA ILE A 134 4.55 2.45 20.92
C ILE A 134 5.86 1.89 20.33
N LEU A 135 5.95 0.57 20.16
CA LEU A 135 7.13 -0.06 19.58
C LEU A 135 7.34 0.37 18.11
N ALA A 136 6.28 0.49 17.31
CA ALA A 136 6.38 0.96 15.94
C ALA A 136 6.86 2.42 15.87
N LEU A 137 6.34 3.30 16.75
CA LEU A 137 6.84 4.68 16.88
C LEU A 137 8.32 4.71 17.30
N ALA A 138 8.71 3.90 18.28
CA ALA A 138 10.10 3.80 18.70
C ALA A 138 11.03 3.34 17.57
N ALA A 139 10.60 2.39 16.74
CA ALA A 139 11.34 1.93 15.59
C ALA A 139 11.48 3.00 14.50
N ILE A 140 10.44 3.81 14.26
CA ILE A 140 10.51 4.96 13.35
C ILE A 140 11.58 5.95 13.84
N VAL A 141 11.57 6.28 15.14
CA VAL A 141 12.58 7.16 15.76
C VAL A 141 13.98 6.51 15.68
N LEU A 142 14.08 5.21 15.91
CA LEU A 142 15.34 4.49 15.81
C LEU A 142 15.93 4.59 14.40
N ILE A 143 15.14 4.51 13.33
CA ILE A 143 15.61 4.62 11.94
C ILE A 143 15.93 6.07 11.57
N ASN A 144 15.00 7.00 11.84
CA ASN A 144 15.12 8.38 11.38
C ASN A 144 16.01 9.27 12.29
N GLY A 145 16.25 8.84 13.53
CA GLY A 145 16.90 9.70 14.56
C GLY A 145 15.93 10.76 15.09
N VAL A 146 16.38 11.47 16.15
CA VAL A 146 15.64 12.58 16.72
C VAL A 146 15.95 13.85 15.94
N PRO A 147 14.96 14.61 15.47
CA PRO A 147 15.21 15.90 14.81
C PRO A 147 16.05 16.82 15.70
N GLY A 148 17.16 17.34 15.16
CA GLY A 148 18.01 18.33 15.86
C GLY A 148 19.13 17.77 16.78
N LYS A 149 19.24 16.45 16.96
CA LYS A 149 20.39 15.83 17.65
C LYS A 149 21.26 15.08 16.67
N GLY A 150 22.43 15.61 16.43
CA GLY A 150 23.45 15.24 15.46
C GLY A 150 23.58 13.79 14.99
N SER A 151 23.96 13.64 13.76
CA SER A 151 24.39 12.45 12.99
C SER A 151 23.36 11.49 12.41
N GLY A 152 22.06 11.68 12.57
CA GLY A 152 21.05 10.95 11.79
C GLY A 152 20.39 11.91 10.79
N THR A 153 20.57 11.73 9.50
CA THR A 153 19.83 12.51 8.51
C THR A 153 18.33 12.20 8.65
N PHE A 154 17.59 13.09 9.28
CA PHE A 154 16.12 13.04 9.34
C PHE A 154 15.57 12.94 7.91
N ARG A 155 14.74 11.96 7.65
CA ARG A 155 14.18 11.68 6.32
C ARG A 155 12.67 11.94 6.31
N PRO A 156 12.23 13.18 6.14
CA PRO A 156 10.81 13.54 6.20
C PRO A 156 9.99 12.81 5.13
N ALA A 157 10.60 12.48 4.00
CA ALA A 157 9.93 11.75 2.93
C ALA A 157 9.51 10.32 3.33
N LEU A 158 10.23 9.66 4.25
CA LEU A 158 9.81 8.37 4.81
C LEU A 158 8.59 8.53 5.72
N LEU A 159 8.52 9.61 6.52
CA LEU A 159 7.35 9.89 7.36
C LEU A 159 6.12 10.24 6.51
N LEU A 160 6.31 11.05 5.46
CA LEU A 160 5.24 11.33 4.49
C LEU A 160 4.75 10.04 3.82
N LEU A 161 5.63 9.07 3.58
CA LEU A 161 5.26 7.77 3.03
C LEU A 161 4.40 6.96 4.01
N VAL A 162 4.69 7.00 5.33
CA VAL A 162 3.81 6.42 6.37
C VAL A 162 2.43 7.07 6.32
N LEU A 163 2.36 8.40 6.27
CA LEU A 163 1.09 9.12 6.24
C LEU A 163 0.28 8.81 4.99
N THR A 164 0.88 8.89 3.80
CA THR A 164 0.17 8.64 2.54
C THR A 164 -0.23 7.17 2.37
N GLY A 165 0.65 6.23 2.74
CA GLY A 165 0.32 4.81 2.76
C GLY A 165 -0.82 4.50 3.72
N GLY A 166 -0.74 5.06 4.93
CA GLY A 166 -1.78 4.88 5.94
C GLY A 166 -3.11 5.55 5.61
N MET A 167 -3.10 6.66 4.87
CA MET A 167 -4.34 7.26 4.36
C MET A 167 -4.97 6.38 3.27
N CYS A 168 -4.17 5.72 2.40
CA CYS A 168 -4.70 4.75 1.44
C CYS A 168 -5.38 3.56 2.15
N ASP A 169 -4.70 2.95 3.12
CA ASP A 169 -5.24 1.84 3.89
C ASP A 169 -6.42 2.30 4.75
N GLY A 170 -6.35 3.51 5.32
CA GLY A 170 -7.41 4.14 6.10
C GLY A 170 -8.68 4.42 5.28
N MET A 171 -8.54 4.87 4.04
CA MET A 171 -9.70 5.06 3.14
C MET A 171 -10.34 3.72 2.79
N SER A 172 -9.56 2.67 2.60
CA SER A 172 -10.08 1.31 2.41
C SER A 172 -10.84 0.82 3.65
N LYS A 173 -10.31 1.10 4.86
CA LYS A 173 -11.01 0.80 6.14
C LYS A 173 -12.29 1.60 6.29
N ILE A 174 -12.28 2.89 5.96
CA ILE A 174 -13.49 3.73 6.00
C ILE A 174 -14.53 3.21 5.02
N PHE A 175 -14.12 2.78 3.82
CA PHE A 175 -15.03 2.18 2.85
C PHE A 175 -15.59 0.83 3.33
N GLU A 176 -14.77 0.00 3.97
CA GLU A 176 -15.20 -1.28 4.58
C GLU A 176 -16.29 -1.09 5.64
N GLU A 177 -16.18 -0.02 6.46
CA GLU A 177 -17.11 0.26 7.57
C GLU A 177 -18.38 1.01 7.14
N LEU A 178 -18.28 1.91 6.16
CA LEU A 178 -19.35 2.83 5.80
C LEU A 178 -19.90 2.62 4.39
N GLY A 179 -19.14 1.95 3.52
CA GLY A 179 -19.51 1.70 2.12
C GLY A 179 -20.33 0.43 1.94
N ASP A 180 -20.91 0.28 0.77
CA ASP A 180 -21.55 -0.97 0.38
C ASP A 180 -20.48 -1.96 -0.16
N PRO A 181 -20.34 -3.16 0.42
CA PRO A 181 -19.41 -4.16 -0.07
C PRO A 181 -19.62 -4.54 -1.55
N ALA A 182 -20.84 -4.44 -2.09
CA ALA A 182 -21.13 -4.68 -3.50
C ALA A 182 -20.45 -3.65 -4.42
N LEU A 183 -20.15 -2.44 -3.91
CA LEU A 183 -19.51 -1.36 -4.64
C LEU A 183 -17.98 -1.32 -4.46
N SER A 184 -17.37 -2.36 -3.89
CA SER A 184 -15.91 -2.40 -3.66
C SER A 184 -15.10 -2.26 -4.94
N GLU A 185 -15.52 -2.88 -6.04
CA GLU A 185 -14.86 -2.76 -7.35
C GLU A 185 -15.01 -1.35 -7.93
N HIS A 186 -16.15 -0.69 -7.71
CA HIS A 186 -16.39 0.70 -8.10
C HIS A 186 -15.51 1.66 -7.30
N PHE A 187 -15.38 1.45 -5.98
CA PHE A 187 -14.44 2.21 -5.16
C PHE A 187 -13.00 2.11 -5.69
N LEU A 188 -12.54 0.93 -6.05
CA LEU A 188 -11.21 0.73 -6.67
C LEU A 188 -11.13 1.40 -8.05
N PHE A 189 -12.18 1.27 -8.87
CA PHE A 189 -12.23 1.90 -10.19
C PHE A 189 -12.05 3.40 -10.09
N PHE A 190 -12.83 4.09 -9.24
CA PHE A 190 -12.73 5.53 -9.06
C PHE A 190 -11.42 5.97 -8.39
N THR A 191 -10.84 5.13 -7.53
CA THR A 191 -9.49 5.34 -6.96
C THR A 191 -8.44 5.37 -8.06
N PHE A 192 -8.39 4.36 -8.91
CA PHE A 192 -7.39 4.29 -9.98
C PHE A 192 -7.66 5.27 -11.11
N LEU A 193 -8.92 5.51 -11.45
CA LEU A 193 -9.33 6.52 -12.42
C LEU A 193 -8.83 7.91 -12.00
N THR A 194 -9.03 8.29 -10.75
CA THR A 194 -8.57 9.58 -10.22
C THR A 194 -7.06 9.69 -10.27
N ALA A 195 -6.34 8.67 -9.81
CA ALA A 195 -4.88 8.64 -9.87
C ALA A 195 -4.37 8.72 -11.32
N MET A 196 -5.04 8.05 -12.26
CA MET A 196 -4.75 8.12 -13.70
C MET A 196 -4.94 9.54 -14.25
N VAL A 197 -6.10 10.15 -13.99
CA VAL A 197 -6.40 11.51 -14.45
C VAL A 197 -5.40 12.52 -13.91
N LEU A 198 -5.05 12.43 -12.64
CA LEU A 198 -4.03 13.27 -12.03
C LEU A 198 -2.65 13.09 -12.67
N CYS A 199 -2.23 11.84 -12.94
CA CYS A 199 -0.98 11.59 -13.66
C CYS A 199 -0.99 12.17 -15.07
N LEU A 200 -2.08 11.98 -15.82
CA LEU A 200 -2.23 12.48 -17.19
C LEU A 200 -2.28 14.03 -17.22
N ALA A 201 -2.84 14.66 -16.20
CA ALA A 201 -2.85 16.11 -16.06
C ALA A 201 -1.46 16.68 -15.67
N LEU A 202 -0.74 16.00 -14.78
CA LEU A 202 0.55 16.46 -14.29
C LEU A 202 1.73 16.13 -15.22
N ALA A 203 1.64 15.05 -15.99
CA ALA A 203 2.72 14.60 -16.88
C ALA A 203 3.10 15.63 -17.96
N PRO A 204 2.14 16.27 -18.69
CA PRO A 204 2.44 17.35 -19.63
C PRO A 204 3.07 18.57 -18.95
N TRP A 205 2.52 18.98 -17.80
CA TRP A 205 3.01 20.14 -17.06
C TRP A 205 4.44 19.95 -16.57
N LYS A 206 4.81 18.72 -16.15
CA LYS A 206 6.17 18.35 -15.75
C LYS A 206 7.06 17.89 -16.92
N LYS A 207 6.53 17.87 -18.16
CA LYS A 207 7.21 17.32 -19.36
C LYS A 207 7.70 15.87 -19.14
N GLN A 208 6.91 15.08 -18.42
CA GLN A 208 7.22 13.69 -18.07
C GLN A 208 6.33 12.71 -18.84
N PHE A 209 6.58 12.58 -20.12
CA PHE A 209 5.85 11.65 -20.98
C PHE A 209 6.39 10.22 -20.87
N PRO A 210 5.54 9.20 -21.07
CA PRO A 210 5.96 7.82 -21.05
C PRO A 210 6.79 7.47 -22.28
N GLY A 211 8.01 6.97 -22.07
CA GLY A 211 8.86 6.37 -23.08
C GLY A 211 8.74 4.82 -23.03
N LYS A 212 9.63 4.13 -23.75
CA LYS A 212 9.61 2.65 -23.86
C LYS A 212 9.68 1.95 -22.49
N TRP A 213 10.54 2.42 -21.60
CA TRP A 213 10.72 1.81 -20.28
C TRP A 213 9.57 2.15 -19.34
N GLU A 214 9.01 3.34 -19.46
CA GLU A 214 7.84 3.77 -18.71
C GLU A 214 6.61 2.91 -19.05
N TRP A 215 6.41 2.61 -20.35
CA TRP A 215 5.36 1.69 -20.79
C TRP A 215 5.59 0.28 -20.23
N LEU A 216 6.79 -0.27 -20.38
CA LEU A 216 7.11 -1.62 -19.90
C LEU A 216 6.89 -1.74 -18.38
N PHE A 217 7.54 -0.88 -17.62
CA PHE A 217 7.43 -0.95 -16.15
C PHE A 217 6.07 -0.50 -15.63
N GLY A 218 5.40 0.43 -16.31
CA GLY A 218 4.03 0.81 -15.96
C GLY A 218 3.07 -0.36 -16.08
N ILE A 219 3.12 -1.14 -17.15
CA ILE A 219 2.31 -2.35 -17.32
C ILE A 219 2.70 -3.42 -16.29
N LEU A 220 4.00 -3.71 -16.15
CA LEU A 220 4.50 -4.73 -15.22
C LEU A 220 4.13 -4.42 -13.75
N ILE A 221 4.09 -3.14 -13.36
CA ILE A 221 3.70 -2.70 -12.02
C ILE A 221 2.18 -2.63 -11.89
N GLY A 222 1.47 -2.18 -12.94
CA GLY A 222 0.03 -1.97 -12.90
C GLY A 222 -0.76 -3.25 -12.62
N ILE A 223 -0.38 -4.36 -13.25
CA ILE A 223 -1.05 -5.64 -13.03
C ILE A 223 -0.98 -6.07 -11.56
N PRO A 224 0.20 -6.26 -10.94
CA PRO A 224 0.26 -6.66 -9.54
C PRO A 224 -0.24 -5.57 -8.58
N ASN A 225 -0.20 -4.29 -8.96
CA ASN A 225 -0.76 -3.21 -8.15
C ASN A 225 -2.28 -3.37 -8.01
N PHE A 226 -3.00 -3.54 -9.12
CA PHE A 226 -4.44 -3.78 -9.10
C PHE A 226 -4.79 -5.04 -8.31
N TYR A 227 -4.16 -6.17 -8.63
CA TYR A 227 -4.46 -7.44 -7.97
C TYR A 227 -4.06 -7.46 -6.49
N SER A 228 -3.05 -6.71 -6.07
CA SER A 228 -2.73 -6.55 -4.64
C SER A 228 -3.91 -5.95 -3.86
N CYS A 229 -4.52 -4.91 -4.38
CA CYS A 229 -5.68 -4.26 -3.76
C CYS A 229 -6.92 -5.16 -3.80
N ARG A 230 -7.20 -5.73 -4.97
CA ARG A 230 -8.36 -6.60 -5.16
C ARG A 230 -8.30 -7.86 -4.29
N PHE A 231 -7.18 -8.55 -4.29
CA PHE A 231 -7.02 -9.75 -3.46
C PHE A 231 -7.06 -9.43 -1.97
N LEU A 232 -6.59 -8.24 -1.55
CA LEU A 232 -6.73 -7.80 -0.17
C LEU A 232 -8.21 -7.63 0.18
N LEU A 233 -8.99 -6.91 -0.64
CA LEU A 233 -10.44 -6.74 -0.43
C LEU A 233 -11.17 -8.10 -0.43
N LEU A 234 -10.87 -8.98 -1.38
CA LEU A 234 -11.44 -10.33 -1.41
C LEU A 234 -11.08 -11.15 -0.17
N SER A 235 -9.88 -10.96 0.39
CA SER A 235 -9.48 -11.62 1.63
C SER A 235 -10.27 -11.09 2.84
N LEU A 236 -10.55 -9.78 2.89
CA LEU A 236 -11.30 -9.13 3.97
C LEU A 236 -12.76 -9.62 4.03
N ALA A 237 -13.36 -9.97 2.90
CA ALA A 237 -14.69 -10.58 2.89
C ALA A 237 -14.78 -11.89 3.68
N THR A 238 -13.65 -12.50 4.05
CA THR A 238 -13.60 -13.83 4.65
C THR A 238 -12.63 -13.97 5.83
N VAL A 239 -11.61 -13.14 5.89
CA VAL A 239 -10.63 -13.08 6.97
C VAL A 239 -10.83 -11.75 7.70
N PRO A 240 -11.06 -11.75 9.02
CA PRO A 240 -11.21 -10.49 9.76
C PRO A 240 -10.02 -9.56 9.50
N GLY A 241 -10.30 -8.25 9.32
CA GLY A 241 -9.28 -7.24 9.05
C GLY A 241 -8.15 -7.24 10.07
N VAL A 242 -8.48 -7.51 11.34
CA VAL A 242 -7.53 -7.68 12.45
C VAL A 242 -6.45 -8.74 12.16
N VAL A 243 -6.73 -9.75 11.33
CA VAL A 243 -5.76 -10.78 10.94
C VAL A 243 -5.18 -10.48 9.55
N ALA A 244 -6.02 -10.04 8.62
CA ALA A 244 -5.61 -9.84 7.21
C ALA A 244 -4.56 -8.74 7.05
N TYR A 245 -4.79 -7.56 7.64
CA TYR A 245 -3.87 -6.42 7.49
C TYR A 245 -2.45 -6.69 8.03
N PRO A 246 -2.28 -7.34 9.23
CA PRO A 246 -0.95 -7.62 9.74
C PRO A 246 -0.22 -8.68 8.95
N VAL A 247 -0.90 -9.75 8.60
CA VAL A 247 -0.30 -10.81 7.78
C VAL A 247 0.15 -10.21 6.45
N TYR A 248 -0.69 -9.38 5.83
CA TYR A 248 -0.35 -8.66 4.60
C TYR A 248 0.88 -7.75 4.79
N ALA A 249 0.95 -6.99 5.89
CA ALA A 249 2.06 -6.08 6.17
C ALA A 249 3.35 -6.83 6.50
N VAL A 250 3.31 -7.78 7.45
CA VAL A 250 4.48 -8.56 7.91
C VAL A 250 5.04 -9.41 6.78
N ALA A 251 4.20 -10.18 6.08
CA ALA A 251 4.63 -11.03 4.97
C ALA A 251 5.19 -10.19 3.81
N GLY A 252 4.54 -9.05 3.48
CA GLY A 252 5.03 -8.12 2.48
C GLY A 252 6.41 -7.55 2.82
N ILE A 253 6.64 -7.13 4.08
CA ILE A 253 7.96 -6.64 4.54
C ILE A 253 9.02 -7.75 4.44
N LEU A 254 8.70 -8.96 4.87
CA LEU A 254 9.64 -10.09 4.80
C LEU A 254 10.04 -10.41 3.36
N LEU A 255 9.08 -10.47 2.44
CA LEU A 255 9.34 -10.74 1.02
C LEU A 255 10.18 -9.62 0.38
N VAL A 256 9.85 -8.36 0.63
CA VAL A 256 10.62 -7.22 0.09
C VAL A 256 12.01 -7.17 0.72
N THR A 257 12.16 -7.49 2.00
CA THR A 257 13.48 -7.57 2.65
C THR A 257 14.33 -8.66 2.03
N LEU A 258 13.76 -9.85 1.83
CA LEU A 258 14.45 -10.94 1.15
C LEU A 258 14.89 -10.53 -0.26
N ALA A 259 13.98 -9.96 -1.05
CA ALA A 259 14.28 -9.47 -2.39
C ALA A 259 15.34 -8.35 -2.38
N GLY A 260 15.24 -7.41 -1.45
CA GLY A 260 16.19 -6.29 -1.29
C GLY A 260 17.61 -6.78 -1.01
N VAL A 261 17.75 -7.72 -0.09
CA VAL A 261 19.07 -8.28 0.28
C VAL A 261 19.60 -9.20 -0.81
N VAL A 262 18.78 -10.11 -1.34
CA VAL A 262 19.23 -11.15 -2.29
C VAL A 262 19.39 -10.60 -3.72
N LEU A 263 18.36 -9.91 -4.25
CA LEU A 263 18.36 -9.46 -5.65
C LEU A 263 19.13 -8.15 -5.82
N PHE A 264 18.94 -7.21 -4.91
CA PHE A 264 19.54 -5.88 -5.03
C PHE A 264 20.79 -5.69 -4.17
N ARG A 265 21.18 -6.70 -3.39
CA ARG A 265 22.35 -6.69 -2.50
C ARG A 265 22.35 -5.47 -1.56
N GLU A 266 21.14 -5.05 -1.11
CA GLU A 266 21.02 -3.95 -0.16
C GLU A 266 21.70 -4.31 1.16
N ARG A 267 22.60 -3.42 1.62
CA ARG A 267 23.30 -3.59 2.89
C ARG A 267 22.57 -2.84 3.98
N LEU A 268 21.84 -3.57 4.81
CA LEU A 268 21.19 -3.00 5.98
C LEU A 268 22.20 -2.87 7.12
N THR A 269 22.22 -1.71 7.76
CA THR A 269 23.02 -1.49 8.97
C THR A 269 22.44 -2.29 10.14
N ARG A 270 23.24 -2.55 11.17
CA ARG A 270 22.76 -3.22 12.41
C ARG A 270 21.56 -2.53 13.02
N ARG A 271 21.55 -1.18 12.98
CA ARG A 271 20.45 -0.36 13.46
C ARG A 271 19.16 -0.59 12.64
N GLN A 272 19.26 -0.72 11.32
CA GLN A 272 18.13 -1.00 10.44
C GLN A 272 17.59 -2.42 10.64
N TRP A 273 18.46 -3.40 10.84
CA TRP A 273 18.05 -4.77 11.19
C TRP A 273 17.29 -4.80 12.53
N ALA A 274 17.83 -4.16 13.57
CA ALA A 274 17.17 -4.07 14.88
C ALA A 274 15.80 -3.40 14.77
N ALA A 275 15.71 -2.28 14.05
CA ALA A 275 14.45 -1.59 13.84
C ALA A 275 13.44 -2.42 13.04
N LEU A 276 13.89 -3.14 12.00
CA LEU A 276 13.04 -4.04 11.21
C LEU A 276 12.44 -5.15 12.10
N THR A 277 13.25 -5.77 12.96
CA THR A 277 12.77 -6.78 13.92
C THR A 277 11.74 -6.19 14.88
N VAL A 278 11.98 -4.98 15.40
CA VAL A 278 11.03 -4.29 16.28
C VAL A 278 9.73 -3.98 15.53
N ILE A 279 9.80 -3.53 14.27
CA ILE A 279 8.62 -3.25 13.43
C ILE A 279 7.80 -4.52 13.21
N LEU A 280 8.46 -5.63 12.87
CA LEU A 280 7.75 -6.91 12.67
C LEU A 280 7.05 -7.35 13.96
N GLY A 281 7.72 -7.25 15.11
CA GLY A 281 7.11 -7.53 16.42
C GLY A 281 5.96 -6.58 16.75
N ALA A 282 6.13 -5.29 16.47
CA ALA A 282 5.10 -4.27 16.67
C ALA A 282 3.85 -4.53 15.80
N LEU A 283 4.03 -4.89 14.52
CA LEU A 283 2.93 -5.22 13.62
C LEU A 283 2.18 -6.48 14.06
N ILE A 284 2.86 -7.46 14.64
CA ILE A 284 2.20 -8.63 15.23
C ILE A 284 1.36 -8.21 16.44
N LEU A 285 1.93 -7.42 17.37
CA LEU A 285 1.22 -6.97 18.57
C LEU A 285 0.04 -6.03 18.27
N LEU A 286 0.12 -5.22 17.20
CA LEU A 286 -0.98 -4.37 16.78
C LEU A 286 -2.24 -5.17 16.41
N ASN A 287 -2.12 -6.47 16.28
CA ASN A 287 -3.12 -7.32 15.68
C ASN A 287 -3.49 -8.56 16.53
N ILE A 288 -3.12 -8.54 17.78
CA ILE A 288 -3.59 -9.47 18.82
C ILE A 288 -4.58 -8.72 19.70
#